data_d748816609762a06f117556907a20fe8
#
_entry.id   d748816609762a06f117556907a20fe8
#
_cell.length_a   1.000
_cell.length_b   1.000
_cell.length_c   1.000
_cell.angle_alpha   90.00
_cell.angle_beta   90.00
_cell.angle_gamma   90.00
#
_symmetry.space_group_name_H-M   'P 1'
#
loop_
_entity.id
_entity.type
_entity.pdbx_description
1 polymer ?
#
loop_
_entity_poly.entity_id
_entity_poly.type
_entity_poly.pdbx_seq_one_letter_code
_entity_poly.pdbx_strand_id
1 'polypeptide(L)'
;MSLPLSVCMIVKNEEANIANALESIADIASEIIVIDTGSTDKTREVATGYGAKVYSFEWKNDFSAARNESLKYATQDWILIMDADHVFEERSKLILPEYLNNKGTALYYIQILEIKEKYQHPLILLFRNNLGIHFSDNVHEQDVFNKKTMKISFS
;
A
#
# COMPACT_ATOMS: atom_id res chain seq x y z
N MET A 1 -9.92 -15.86 -4.00
CA MET A 1 -9.36 -16.32 -2.70
C MET A 1 -8.47 -15.23 -2.16
N SER A 2 -8.74 -14.76 -0.97
CA SER A 2 -7.94 -13.69 -0.36
C SER A 2 -6.57 -14.21 0.12
N LEU A 3 -5.55 -13.40 -0.09
CA LEU A 3 -4.18 -13.67 0.34
C LEU A 3 -3.96 -13.08 1.76
N PRO A 4 -2.96 -13.55 2.52
CA PRO A 4 -2.62 -12.98 3.83
C PRO A 4 -1.99 -11.58 3.68
N LEU A 5 -2.76 -10.65 3.13
CA LEU A 5 -2.32 -9.35 2.65
C LEU A 5 -3.18 -8.24 3.22
N SER A 6 -2.54 -7.28 3.90
CA SER A 6 -3.10 -5.98 4.26
C SER A 6 -2.70 -4.96 3.21
N VAL A 7 -3.67 -4.29 2.59
CA VAL A 7 -3.41 -3.15 1.70
C VAL A 7 -3.56 -1.87 2.49
N CYS A 8 -2.55 -1.01 2.46
CA CYS A 8 -2.52 0.26 3.17
C CYS A 8 -2.45 1.43 2.18
N MET A 9 -3.38 2.38 2.32
CA MET A 9 -3.46 3.59 1.51
C MET A 9 -3.52 4.83 2.39
N ILE A 10 -2.91 5.92 1.92
CA ILE A 10 -3.15 7.27 2.43
C ILE A 10 -3.94 8.02 1.37
N VAL A 11 -4.98 8.72 1.77
CA VAL A 11 -5.85 9.40 0.81
C VAL A 11 -6.20 10.81 1.27
N LYS A 12 -6.43 11.69 0.30
CA LYS A 12 -7.06 12.99 0.47
C LYS A 12 -7.69 13.42 -0.85
N ASN A 13 -9.03 13.54 -0.87
CA ASN A 13 -9.77 13.97 -2.05
C ASN A 13 -9.46 13.13 -3.31
N GLU A 14 -9.58 11.82 -3.19
CA GLU A 14 -9.34 10.84 -4.26
C GLU A 14 -10.63 10.21 -4.80
N GLU A 15 -11.76 10.89 -4.66
CA GLU A 15 -13.08 10.41 -5.10
C GLU A 15 -13.08 9.89 -6.54
N ALA A 16 -12.32 10.56 -7.44
CA ALA A 16 -12.25 10.19 -8.85
C ALA A 16 -11.46 8.90 -9.14
N ASN A 17 -10.54 8.51 -8.26
CA ASN A 17 -9.55 7.45 -8.51
C ASN A 17 -9.73 6.23 -7.60
N ILE A 18 -10.12 6.46 -6.35
CA ILE A 18 -10.05 5.44 -5.30
C ILE A 18 -10.87 4.18 -5.62
N ALA A 19 -12.00 4.31 -6.30
CA ALA A 19 -12.83 3.17 -6.67
C ALA A 19 -12.07 2.18 -7.56
N ASN A 20 -11.38 2.65 -8.59
CA ASN A 20 -10.59 1.82 -9.49
C ASN A 20 -9.42 1.13 -8.76
N ALA A 21 -8.75 1.86 -7.85
CA ALA A 21 -7.68 1.31 -7.04
C ALA A 21 -8.19 0.17 -6.15
N LEU A 22 -9.28 0.39 -5.43
CA LEU A 22 -9.87 -0.60 -4.53
C LEU A 22 -10.43 -1.80 -5.29
N GLU A 23 -11.12 -1.60 -6.41
CA GLU A 23 -11.63 -2.67 -7.26
C GLU A 23 -10.50 -3.57 -7.75
N SER A 24 -9.35 -2.99 -8.10
CA SER A 24 -8.20 -3.74 -8.59
C SER A 24 -7.56 -4.67 -7.56
N ILE A 25 -7.82 -4.50 -6.25
CA ILE A 25 -7.15 -5.24 -5.18
C ILE A 25 -8.12 -5.99 -4.24
N ALA A 26 -9.40 -5.65 -4.26
CA ALA A 26 -10.38 -6.16 -3.29
C ALA A 26 -10.56 -7.69 -3.33
N ASP A 27 -10.36 -8.32 -4.47
CA ASP A 27 -10.51 -9.76 -4.65
C ASP A 27 -9.37 -10.59 -4.05
N ILE A 28 -8.21 -9.98 -3.82
CA ILE A 28 -7.01 -10.66 -3.31
C ILE A 28 -6.59 -10.21 -1.90
N ALA A 29 -6.95 -9.02 -1.45
CA ALA A 29 -6.62 -8.52 -0.12
C ALA A 29 -7.53 -9.14 0.95
N SER A 30 -6.95 -9.56 2.08
CA SER A 30 -7.72 -9.96 3.27
C SER A 30 -8.25 -8.77 4.05
N GLU A 31 -7.57 -7.64 3.98
CA GLU A 31 -8.02 -6.37 4.54
C GLU A 31 -7.47 -5.18 3.76
N ILE A 32 -8.24 -4.11 3.75
CA ILE A 32 -7.83 -2.83 3.17
C ILE A 32 -7.96 -1.76 4.25
N ILE A 33 -6.88 -1.02 4.47
CA ILE A 33 -6.77 0.06 5.47
C ILE A 33 -6.56 1.36 4.71
N VAL A 34 -7.43 2.32 4.96
CA VAL A 34 -7.38 3.64 4.35
C VAL A 34 -7.21 4.69 5.44
N ILE A 35 -6.14 5.44 5.37
CA ILE A 35 -5.88 6.59 6.24
C ILE A 35 -6.31 7.86 5.49
N ASP A 36 -7.38 8.46 5.95
CA ASP A 36 -7.91 9.69 5.40
C ASP A 36 -7.32 10.91 6.11
N THR A 37 -6.62 11.73 5.36
CA THR A 37 -5.91 12.91 5.89
C THR A 37 -6.69 14.20 5.76
N GLY A 38 -8.01 14.12 5.67
CA GLY A 38 -8.90 15.27 5.65
C GLY A 38 -9.62 15.49 4.32
N SER A 39 -10.16 14.43 3.71
CA SER A 39 -11.01 14.52 2.52
C SER A 39 -12.30 15.29 2.81
N THR A 40 -12.67 16.11 1.85
CA THR A 40 -13.92 16.91 1.84
C THR A 40 -14.92 16.42 0.78
N ASP A 41 -14.51 15.48 -0.05
CA ASP A 41 -15.31 14.82 -1.07
C ASP A 41 -15.85 13.44 -0.58
N LYS A 42 -16.30 12.58 -1.48
CA LYS A 42 -16.84 11.25 -1.17
C LYS A 42 -15.78 10.15 -1.01
N THR A 43 -14.50 10.47 -0.92
CA THR A 43 -13.42 9.49 -0.79
C THR A 43 -13.69 8.46 0.31
N ARG A 44 -14.07 8.92 1.50
CA ARG A 44 -14.34 8.04 2.65
C ARG A 44 -15.53 7.12 2.42
N GLU A 45 -16.61 7.66 1.84
CA GLU A 45 -17.84 6.93 1.53
C GLU A 45 -17.55 5.82 0.51
N VAL A 46 -16.81 6.14 -0.56
CA VAL A 46 -16.41 5.18 -1.59
C VAL A 46 -15.55 4.08 -0.98
N ALA A 47 -14.53 4.43 -0.21
CA ALA A 47 -13.64 3.46 0.43
C ALA A 47 -14.40 2.49 1.35
N THR A 48 -15.31 3.01 2.16
CA THR A 48 -16.16 2.20 3.04
C THR A 48 -17.07 1.26 2.24
N GLY A 49 -17.58 1.71 1.10
CA GLY A 49 -18.41 0.91 0.19
C GLY A 49 -17.69 -0.31 -0.39
N TYR A 50 -16.38 -0.25 -0.54
CA TYR A 50 -15.53 -1.38 -0.94
C TYR A 50 -15.05 -2.25 0.24
N GLY A 51 -15.53 -2.00 1.45
CA GLY A 51 -15.19 -2.78 2.63
C GLY A 51 -13.86 -2.37 3.30
N ALA A 52 -13.28 -1.23 2.90
CA ALA A 52 -12.09 -0.72 3.54
C ALA A 52 -12.37 -0.22 4.97
N LYS A 53 -11.41 -0.44 5.86
CA LYS A 53 -11.38 0.16 7.19
C LYS A 53 -10.79 1.56 7.07
N VAL A 54 -11.62 2.59 7.26
CA VAL A 54 -11.24 4.00 7.07
C VAL A 54 -10.98 4.65 8.42
N TYR A 55 -9.79 5.20 8.59
CA TYR A 55 -9.37 5.92 9.79
C TYR A 55 -9.00 7.35 9.44
N SER A 56 -9.40 8.30 10.29
CA SER A 56 -9.01 9.70 10.15
C SER A 56 -7.64 9.94 10.76
N PHE A 57 -6.82 10.72 10.08
CA PHE A 57 -5.52 11.15 10.57
C PHE A 57 -5.34 12.64 10.29
N GLU A 58 -5.02 13.42 11.32
CA GLU A 58 -4.74 14.84 11.16
C GLU A 58 -3.46 15.06 10.34
N TRP A 59 -3.58 15.78 9.23
CA TRP A 59 -2.45 16.06 8.36
C TRP A 59 -1.45 16.99 9.02
N LYS A 60 -0.21 16.53 9.14
CA LYS A 60 0.90 17.25 9.79
C LYS A 60 2.04 17.57 8.82
N ASN A 61 1.76 17.65 7.54
CA ASN A 61 2.77 17.80 6.47
C ASN A 61 3.85 16.70 6.51
N ASP A 62 3.46 15.50 6.87
CA ASP A 62 4.33 14.36 7.04
C ASP A 62 3.68 13.10 6.47
N PHE A 63 4.08 12.71 5.26
CA PHE A 63 3.61 11.49 4.61
C PHE A 63 4.02 10.23 5.38
N SER A 64 5.22 10.23 5.93
CA SER A 64 5.72 9.09 6.70
C SER A 64 4.90 8.85 7.95
N ALA A 65 4.47 9.90 8.63
CA ALA A 65 3.60 9.77 9.80
C ALA A 65 2.25 9.14 9.44
N ALA A 66 1.63 9.57 8.34
CA ALA A 66 0.37 9.00 7.86
C ALA A 66 0.53 7.53 7.40
N ARG A 67 1.62 7.20 6.70
CA ARG A 67 1.92 5.81 6.33
C ARG A 67 2.17 4.93 7.55
N ASN A 68 2.95 5.39 8.51
CA ASN A 68 3.19 4.67 9.75
C ASN A 68 1.89 4.45 10.53
N GLU A 69 0.95 5.38 10.47
CA GLU A 69 -0.37 5.20 11.06
C GLU A 69 -1.09 4.00 10.45
N SER A 70 -1.06 3.82 9.13
CA SER A 70 -1.70 2.68 8.47
C SER A 70 -1.13 1.34 8.91
N LEU A 71 0.18 1.28 9.19
CA LEU A 71 0.85 0.05 9.62
C LEU A 71 0.36 -0.46 10.97
N LYS A 72 -0.13 0.42 11.84
CA LYS A 72 -0.66 0.04 13.17
C LYS A 72 -1.91 -0.83 13.08
N TYR A 73 -2.67 -0.71 12.00
CA TYR A 73 -3.92 -1.44 11.78
C TYR A 73 -3.76 -2.70 10.95
N ALA A 74 -2.59 -2.89 10.31
CA ALA A 74 -2.31 -4.04 9.46
C ALA A 74 -2.13 -5.32 10.29
N THR A 75 -2.93 -6.35 10.02
CA THR A 75 -2.97 -7.60 10.79
C THR A 75 -2.48 -8.82 10.02
N GLN A 76 -2.35 -8.72 8.69
CA GLN A 76 -1.94 -9.84 7.84
C GLN A 76 -0.42 -10.00 7.80
N ASP A 77 0.04 -11.14 7.29
CA ASP A 77 1.47 -11.48 7.21
C ASP A 77 2.26 -10.55 6.27
N TRP A 78 1.59 -10.00 5.28
CA TRP A 78 2.15 -9.11 4.29
C TRP A 78 1.41 -7.78 4.23
N ILE A 79 2.15 -6.72 3.98
CA ILE A 79 1.62 -5.36 3.80
C ILE A 79 1.98 -4.86 2.40
N LEU A 80 0.97 -4.41 1.68
CA LEU A 80 1.11 -3.73 0.39
C LEU A 80 0.78 -2.25 0.58
N ILE A 81 1.75 -1.38 0.31
CA ILE A 81 1.53 0.07 0.24
C ILE A 81 1.13 0.43 -1.16
N MET A 82 -0.02 1.04 -1.32
CA MET A 82 -0.58 1.42 -2.63
C MET A 82 -1.24 2.80 -2.53
N ASP A 83 -1.06 3.62 -3.55
CA ASP A 83 -1.73 4.92 -3.63
C ASP A 83 -3.10 4.80 -4.32
N ALA A 84 -4.00 5.76 -4.05
CA ALA A 84 -5.38 5.71 -4.54
C ALA A 84 -5.53 5.91 -6.05
N ASP A 85 -4.51 6.42 -6.72
CA ASP A 85 -4.42 6.59 -8.18
C ASP A 85 -3.74 5.42 -8.91
N HIS A 86 -3.35 4.39 -8.15
CA HIS A 86 -2.76 3.17 -8.70
C HIS A 86 -3.81 2.09 -8.94
N VAL A 87 -3.63 1.34 -10.01
CA VAL A 87 -4.43 0.15 -10.33
C VAL A 87 -3.51 -1.06 -10.33
N PHE A 88 -3.82 -2.07 -9.53
CA PHE A 88 -3.04 -3.29 -9.47
C PHE A 88 -3.34 -4.17 -10.68
N GLU A 89 -2.31 -4.56 -11.43
CA GLU A 89 -2.46 -5.27 -12.69
C GLU A 89 -2.91 -6.71 -12.49
N GLU A 90 -3.86 -7.18 -13.29
CA GLU A 90 -4.39 -8.56 -13.24
C GLU A 90 -3.29 -9.64 -13.36
N ARG A 91 -2.30 -9.41 -14.21
CA ARG A 91 -1.16 -10.32 -14.34
C ARG A 91 -0.35 -10.45 -13.06
N SER A 92 -0.19 -9.34 -12.35
CA SER A 92 0.53 -9.32 -11.08
C SER A 92 -0.19 -10.13 -10.00
N LYS A 93 -1.51 -10.18 -10.03
CA LYS A 93 -2.31 -11.01 -9.11
C LYS A 93 -2.01 -12.50 -9.26
N LEU A 94 -1.75 -12.96 -10.48
CA LEU A 94 -1.48 -14.39 -10.76
C LEU A 94 -0.16 -14.86 -10.16
N ILE A 95 0.84 -14.00 -10.14
CA ILE A 95 2.18 -14.33 -9.64
C ILE A 95 2.38 -14.00 -8.15
N LEU A 96 1.57 -13.09 -7.62
CA LEU A 96 1.69 -12.61 -6.24
C LEU A 96 1.72 -13.74 -5.19
N PRO A 97 0.90 -14.81 -5.27
CA PRO A 97 0.96 -15.91 -4.30
C PRO A 97 2.32 -16.59 -4.20
N GLU A 98 3.04 -16.72 -5.32
CA GLU A 98 4.39 -17.30 -5.34
C GLU A 98 5.37 -16.41 -4.55
N TYR A 99 5.29 -15.09 -4.73
CA TYR A 99 6.14 -14.14 -4.01
C TYR A 99 5.84 -14.15 -2.51
N LEU A 100 4.58 -14.21 -2.12
CA LEU A 100 4.19 -14.25 -0.70
C LEU A 100 4.64 -15.55 -0.01
N ASN A 101 4.77 -16.65 -0.73
CA ASN A 101 5.25 -17.93 -0.18
C ASN A 101 6.77 -18.00 -0.07
N ASN A 102 7.51 -17.07 -0.63
CA ASN A 102 8.97 -17.08 -0.54
C ASN A 102 9.44 -16.67 0.86
N LYS A 103 9.86 -17.66 1.64
CA LYS A 103 10.31 -17.47 3.04
C LYS A 103 11.64 -16.70 3.16
N GLY A 104 12.42 -16.63 2.09
CA GLY A 104 13.74 -15.98 2.09
C GLY A 104 13.68 -14.46 1.82
N THR A 105 12.53 -13.93 1.47
CA THR A 105 12.38 -12.52 1.08
C THR A 105 11.53 -11.77 2.10
N ALA A 106 12.01 -10.61 2.50
CA ALA A 106 11.33 -9.72 3.44
C ALA A 106 10.55 -8.60 2.75
N LEU A 107 10.95 -8.23 1.54
CA LEU A 107 10.45 -7.06 0.85
C LEU A 107 10.58 -7.21 -0.66
N TYR A 108 9.58 -6.68 -1.37
CA TYR A 108 9.58 -6.52 -2.83
C TYR A 108 9.24 -5.09 -3.21
N TYR A 109 9.90 -4.60 -4.24
CA TYR A 109 9.47 -3.42 -4.98
C TYR A 109 8.71 -3.87 -6.22
N ILE A 110 7.48 -3.41 -6.36
CA ILE A 110 6.66 -3.69 -7.54
C ILE A 110 6.65 -2.43 -8.39
N GLN A 111 7.22 -2.50 -9.57
CA GLN A 111 7.25 -1.38 -10.49
C GLN A 111 5.91 -1.27 -11.21
N ILE A 112 5.33 -0.06 -11.20
CA ILE A 112 4.16 0.27 -12.00
C ILE A 112 4.66 0.78 -13.35
N LEU A 113 4.22 0.14 -14.43
CA LEU A 113 4.47 0.60 -15.78
C LEU A 113 3.37 1.60 -16.16
N GLU A 114 3.62 2.88 -15.98
CA GLU A 114 2.79 3.92 -16.59
C GLU A 114 3.16 4.08 -18.07
N ILE A 115 2.17 3.85 -18.94
CA ILE A 115 2.34 3.89 -20.41
C ILE A 115 2.53 5.33 -20.91
N LYS A 116 2.26 6.36 -20.12
CA LYS A 116 2.15 7.75 -20.58
C LYS A 116 3.30 8.68 -20.26
N GLU A 117 4.19 8.36 -19.35
CA GLU A 117 5.32 9.25 -19.04
C GLU A 117 6.62 8.47 -18.92
N LYS A 118 7.68 9.03 -19.56
CA LYS A 118 9.06 8.51 -19.56
C LYS A 118 9.75 8.53 -18.18
N TYR A 119 9.03 8.75 -17.10
CA TYR A 119 9.57 8.78 -15.77
C TYR A 119 9.19 7.52 -15.02
N GLN A 120 10.22 6.80 -14.59
CA GLN A 120 10.07 5.62 -13.72
C GLN A 120 9.59 6.08 -12.34
N HIS A 121 8.31 5.98 -12.09
CA HIS A 121 7.66 6.17 -10.80
C HIS A 121 6.39 5.32 -10.73
N PRO A 122 5.85 5.11 -9.60
CA PRO A 122 6.42 4.84 -8.30
C PRO A 122 6.47 3.35 -7.99
N LEU A 123 7.13 3.03 -6.92
CA LEU A 123 7.24 1.67 -6.42
C LEU A 123 6.05 1.38 -5.50
N ILE A 124 5.28 0.35 -5.82
CA ILE A 124 4.44 -0.28 -4.81
C ILE A 124 5.36 -1.10 -3.92
N LEU A 125 5.26 -0.89 -2.64
CA LEU A 125 6.06 -1.58 -1.64
C LEU A 125 5.26 -2.72 -1.02
N LEU A 126 5.79 -3.93 -1.15
CA LEU A 126 5.25 -5.14 -0.54
C LEU A 126 6.27 -5.71 0.45
N PHE A 127 5.92 -5.84 1.72
CA PHE A 127 6.82 -6.32 2.74
C PHE A 127 6.13 -7.15 3.81
N ARG A 128 6.92 -7.97 4.52
CA ARG A 128 6.41 -8.75 5.64
C ARG A 128 6.05 -7.85 6.81
N ASN A 129 4.91 -8.12 7.42
CA ASN A 129 4.50 -7.47 8.66
C ASN A 129 5.43 -7.89 9.82
N ASN A 130 5.47 -7.06 10.85
CA ASN A 130 6.21 -7.31 12.10
C ASN A 130 7.74 -7.38 11.96
N LEU A 131 8.32 -6.78 10.93
CA LEU A 131 9.78 -6.64 10.77
C LEU A 131 10.35 -5.33 11.34
N GLY A 132 9.51 -4.50 11.96
CA GLY A 132 9.91 -3.18 12.43
C GLY A 132 10.12 -2.16 11.30
N ILE A 133 9.53 -2.40 10.14
CA ILE A 133 9.57 -1.47 9.01
C ILE A 133 8.75 -0.24 9.37
N HIS A 134 9.33 0.93 9.16
CA HIS A 134 8.67 2.22 9.32
C HIS A 134 9.21 3.21 8.30
N PHE A 135 8.40 4.20 7.99
CA PHE A 135 8.77 5.28 7.08
C PHE A 135 9.39 6.44 7.84
N SER A 136 10.39 7.08 7.26
CA SER A 136 11.02 8.28 7.79
C SER A 136 11.32 9.24 6.65
N ASP A 137 10.95 10.42 6.78
CA ASP A 137 11.17 11.63 5.99
C ASP A 137 9.86 12.33 5.63
N ASN A 138 9.86 13.65 5.78
CA ASN A 138 8.64 14.44 5.61
C ASN A 138 8.28 14.70 4.15
N VAL A 139 9.22 14.53 3.21
CA VAL A 139 9.05 14.97 1.80
C VAL A 139 9.33 13.86 0.79
N HIS A 140 10.26 12.97 1.07
CA HIS A 140 10.57 11.83 0.23
C HIS A 140 10.56 10.57 1.09
N GLU A 141 9.64 9.67 0.80
CA GLU A 141 9.56 8.39 1.48
C GLU A 141 10.82 7.58 1.19
N GLN A 142 11.72 7.55 2.15
CA GLN A 142 12.79 6.56 2.17
C GLN A 142 12.44 5.51 3.20
N ASP A 143 12.43 4.27 2.77
CA ASP A 143 12.22 3.16 3.68
C ASP A 143 13.44 3.04 4.58
N VAL A 144 13.27 3.30 5.87
CA VAL A 144 14.33 3.08 6.85
C VAL A 144 14.25 1.65 7.33
N PHE A 145 15.10 0.83 6.79
CA PHE A 145 15.22 -0.56 7.16
C PHE A 145 16.18 -0.74 8.33
N ASN A 146 15.75 -1.52 9.30
CA ASN A 146 16.68 -1.97 10.32
C ASN A 146 17.71 -2.91 9.69
N LYS A 147 18.96 -2.52 9.67
CA LYS A 147 20.09 -3.07 8.88
C LYS A 147 20.38 -4.57 9.02
N LYS A 148 19.65 -5.32 9.84
CA LYS A 148 20.09 -6.67 10.23
C LYS A 148 19.63 -7.85 9.39
N THR A 149 18.61 -7.73 8.50
CA THR A 149 18.07 -8.96 7.88
C THR A 149 17.40 -8.75 6.52
N MET A 150 17.96 -8.00 5.57
CA MET A 150 17.25 -7.87 4.29
C MET A 150 18.01 -8.42 3.09
N LYS A 151 17.38 -9.42 2.45
CA LYS A 151 17.64 -9.72 1.05
C LYS A 151 16.59 -8.99 0.23
N ILE A 152 17.00 -7.99 -0.55
CA ILE A 152 16.17 -7.35 -1.54
C ILE A 152 16.24 -8.20 -2.81
N SER A 153 15.12 -8.74 -3.26
CA SER A 153 15.04 -9.32 -4.59
C SER A 153 14.24 -8.36 -5.47
N PHE A 154 14.84 -7.96 -6.56
CA PHE A 154 14.17 -7.21 -7.63
C PHE A 154 13.51 -8.21 -8.58
N SER A 155 12.24 -7.99 -8.87
CA SER A 155 11.54 -8.69 -9.94
C SER A 155 11.39 -7.78 -11.14
#